data_67aca2374c51e4f5f8b0de605c9d5225
#
_entry.id   67aca2374c51e4f5f8b0de605c9d5225
#
_cell.length_a   1.000
_cell.length_b   1.000
_cell.length_c   1.000
_cell.angle_alpha   90.00
_cell.angle_beta   90.00
_cell.angle_gamma   90.00
#
_symmetry.space_group_name_H-M   'P 1'
#
loop_
_entity.id
_entity.type
_entity.pdbx_description
1 polymer ?
#
loop_
_entity_poly.entity_id
_entity_poly.type
_entity_poly.pdbx_seq_one_letter_code
_entity_poly.pdbx_strand_id
1 'polypeptide(L)'
;MTATADKQLQRGIVQSLGLRHPKRIVMPVERPNLHYSVLPTAHVTDAILRALQKTPGKAVVFCRLRARTESLAERLNRAGIPAAAYHAGLNREERSRVVQAYLSGRIRVVTATSAFGMGVDIPDIRLILHDHLPTNMIDYVQQSGRAGRDGETAYALLLFSPADFLRFHTRCQQIRVQHKHRPFTQYALIQREWRPYRRVLRFCLQAPCLSQGISAAFGQQSAPCGNCSACRSGAIGKEIPNIPRMTVQELYCWILQLHRDELHRRNPHQKQATNAQLREIAETMQLPDNLPGRETYFPYLRAFQSHP
;
A
#
# COMPACT_ATOMS: atom_id res chain seq x y z
N MET A 1 17.86 16.08 12.53
CA MET A 1 16.43 16.21 12.17
C MET A 1 15.97 14.96 11.45
N THR A 2 14.73 14.51 11.66
CA THR A 2 14.10 13.42 10.91
C THR A 2 12.71 13.87 10.47
N ALA A 3 12.28 13.49 9.26
CA ALA A 3 11.00 13.90 8.71
C ALA A 3 9.83 13.13 9.34
N THR A 4 10.08 11.91 9.83
CA THR A 4 9.05 11.02 10.37
C THR A 4 9.64 10.17 11.48
N ALA A 5 9.21 10.41 12.71
CA ALA A 5 9.62 9.62 13.86
C ALA A 5 8.42 9.35 14.75
N ASP A 6 8.05 8.10 14.92
CA ASP A 6 7.10 7.70 15.95
C ASP A 6 7.73 7.82 17.35
N LYS A 7 6.92 7.70 18.39
CA LYS A 7 7.40 7.84 19.78
C LYS A 7 8.53 6.86 20.12
N GLN A 8 8.55 5.69 19.51
CA GLN A 8 9.59 4.67 19.77
C GLN A 8 10.91 5.09 19.12
N LEU A 9 10.87 5.53 17.87
CA LEU A 9 12.05 6.03 17.15
C LEU A 9 12.62 7.28 17.82
N GLN A 10 11.77 8.22 18.27
CA GLN A 10 12.20 9.41 19.02
C GLN A 10 12.98 9.04 20.30
N ARG A 11 12.49 8.03 21.05
CA ARG A 11 13.21 7.52 22.24
C ARG A 11 14.54 6.89 21.86
N GLY A 12 14.56 6.07 20.79
CA GLY A 12 15.79 5.43 20.29
C GLY A 12 16.83 6.46 19.87
N ILE A 13 16.45 7.55 19.19
CA ILE A 13 17.36 8.64 18.81
C ILE A 13 17.97 9.30 20.05
N VAL A 14 17.16 9.62 21.05
CA VAL A 14 17.66 10.25 22.28
C VAL A 14 18.66 9.34 22.98
N GLN A 15 18.36 8.05 23.09
CA GLN A 15 19.25 7.07 23.71
C GLN A 15 20.55 6.86 22.91
N SER A 16 20.44 6.65 21.60
CA SER A 16 21.60 6.38 20.73
C SER A 16 22.58 7.55 20.64
N LEU A 17 22.07 8.78 20.74
CA LEU A 17 22.89 9.98 20.72
C LEU A 17 23.30 10.47 22.12
N GLY A 18 22.89 9.79 23.17
CA GLY A 18 23.21 10.18 24.55
C GLY A 18 22.71 11.57 24.94
N LEU A 19 21.59 12.05 24.35
CA LEU A 19 21.10 13.41 24.55
C LEU A 19 20.55 13.59 25.96
N ARG A 20 21.09 14.55 26.70
CA ARG A 20 20.61 14.94 28.02
C ARG A 20 19.59 16.09 27.88
N HIS A 21 18.35 15.87 28.34
CA HIS A 21 17.25 16.86 28.33
C HIS A 21 17.03 17.54 26.96
N PRO A 22 16.89 16.77 25.85
CA PRO A 22 16.76 17.39 24.53
C PRO A 22 15.44 18.14 24.39
N LYS A 23 15.49 19.36 23.84
CA LYS A 23 14.29 20.08 23.39
C LYS A 23 13.72 19.33 22.17
N ARG A 24 12.46 18.93 22.24
CA ARG A 24 11.75 18.24 21.17
C ARG A 24 10.81 19.19 20.46
N ILE A 25 11.03 19.39 19.17
CA ILE A 25 10.13 20.16 18.30
C ILE A 25 9.53 19.15 17.33
N VAL A 26 8.21 18.91 17.43
CA VAL A 26 7.49 17.95 16.61
C VAL A 26 6.45 18.71 15.81
N MET A 27 6.65 18.78 14.49
CA MET A 27 5.68 19.40 13.58
C MET A 27 4.48 18.46 13.34
N PRO A 28 3.30 19.00 13.06
CA PRO A 28 2.16 18.20 12.64
C PRO A 28 2.48 17.38 11.39
N VAL A 29 2.03 16.13 11.37
CA VAL A 29 2.17 15.24 10.21
C VAL A 29 1.08 15.53 9.16
N GLU A 30 0.07 16.27 9.56
CA GLU A 30 -1.05 16.63 8.70
C GLU A 30 -0.63 17.45 7.49
N ARG A 31 -1.24 17.11 6.36
CA ARG A 31 -1.08 17.78 5.07
C ARG A 31 -2.47 18.08 4.51
N PRO A 32 -3.04 19.28 4.79
CA PRO A 32 -4.41 19.62 4.38
C PRO A 32 -4.65 19.55 2.88
N ASN A 33 -3.61 19.82 2.08
CA ASN A 33 -3.63 19.77 0.62
C ASN A 33 -3.47 18.35 0.04
N LEU A 34 -3.20 17.32 0.89
CA LEU A 34 -2.97 15.95 0.43
C LEU A 34 -4.18 15.06 0.75
N HIS A 35 -4.86 14.62 -0.31
CA HIS A 35 -6.06 13.80 -0.22
C HIS A 35 -5.70 12.31 -0.28
N TYR A 36 -5.95 11.61 0.81
CA TYR A 36 -5.65 10.18 0.93
C TYR A 36 -6.82 9.32 0.46
N SER A 37 -6.50 8.27 -0.27
CA SER A 37 -7.47 7.25 -0.69
C SER A 37 -6.88 5.85 -0.57
N VAL A 38 -7.71 4.90 -0.18
CA VAL A 38 -7.37 3.47 -0.09
C VAL A 38 -8.34 2.68 -0.96
N LEU A 39 -7.80 1.78 -1.77
CA LEU A 39 -8.58 1.01 -2.73
C LEU A 39 -8.09 -0.45 -2.75
N PRO A 40 -8.84 -1.40 -2.16
CA PRO A 40 -8.62 -2.82 -2.43
C PRO A 40 -9.03 -3.14 -3.87
N THR A 41 -8.17 -3.81 -4.63
CA THR A 41 -8.44 -4.19 -6.01
C THR A 41 -7.59 -5.37 -6.46
N ALA A 42 -8.16 -6.27 -7.27
CA ALA A 42 -7.39 -7.30 -7.97
C ALA A 42 -6.69 -6.73 -9.21
N HIS A 43 -7.27 -5.71 -9.84
CA HIS A 43 -6.81 -5.09 -11.09
C HIS A 43 -5.98 -3.83 -10.81
N VAL A 44 -4.83 -4.01 -10.15
CA VAL A 44 -3.97 -2.89 -9.70
C VAL A 44 -3.52 -2.01 -10.87
N THR A 45 -3.10 -2.61 -11.99
CA THR A 45 -2.60 -1.86 -13.14
C THR A 45 -3.69 -0.98 -13.78
N ASP A 46 -4.90 -1.50 -13.92
CA ASP A 46 -6.02 -0.74 -14.49
C ASP A 46 -6.49 0.37 -13.54
N ALA A 47 -6.40 0.13 -12.24
CA ALA A 47 -6.65 1.17 -11.24
C ALA A 47 -5.61 2.30 -11.33
N ILE A 48 -4.33 1.97 -11.54
CA ILE A 48 -3.26 2.95 -11.79
C ILE A 48 -3.55 3.76 -13.05
N LEU A 49 -3.86 3.11 -14.17
CA LEU A 49 -4.18 3.79 -15.44
C LEU A 49 -5.35 4.75 -15.27
N ARG A 50 -6.45 4.29 -14.67
CA ARG A 50 -7.62 5.16 -14.39
C ARG A 50 -7.28 6.35 -13.48
N ALA A 51 -6.46 6.14 -12.46
CA ALA A 51 -6.05 7.23 -11.56
C ALA A 51 -5.19 8.27 -12.28
N LEU A 52 -4.25 7.82 -13.12
CA LEU A 52 -3.40 8.69 -13.93
C LEU A 52 -4.21 9.48 -14.98
N GLN A 53 -5.22 8.87 -15.59
CA GLN A 53 -6.12 9.57 -16.54
C GLN A 53 -6.94 10.67 -15.85
N LYS A 54 -7.41 10.42 -14.62
CA LYS A 54 -8.25 11.37 -13.86
C LYS A 54 -7.46 12.49 -13.19
N THR A 55 -6.17 12.29 -12.93
CA THR A 55 -5.33 13.25 -12.19
C THR A 55 -4.21 13.73 -13.09
N PRO A 56 -4.31 14.90 -13.71
CA PRO A 56 -3.22 15.47 -14.52
C PRO A 56 -2.02 15.84 -13.66
N GLY A 57 -0.87 16.14 -14.31
CA GLY A 57 0.36 16.53 -13.66
C GLY A 57 1.28 15.35 -13.35
N LYS A 58 2.38 15.65 -12.68
CA LYS A 58 3.43 14.68 -12.34
C LYS A 58 2.93 13.63 -11.35
N ALA A 59 3.31 12.37 -11.57
CA ALA A 59 2.95 11.27 -10.68
C ALA A 59 4.13 10.34 -10.39
N VAL A 60 4.09 9.70 -9.21
CA VAL A 60 5.02 8.63 -8.84
C VAL A 60 4.22 7.39 -8.44
N VAL A 61 4.60 6.24 -8.99
CA VAL A 61 4.03 4.94 -8.62
C VAL A 61 5.08 4.14 -7.86
N PHE A 62 4.88 3.95 -6.56
CA PHE A 62 5.76 3.12 -5.76
C PHE A 62 5.41 1.64 -5.94
N CYS A 63 6.40 0.88 -6.42
CA CYS A 63 6.34 -0.55 -6.63
C CYS A 63 7.28 -1.29 -5.67
N ARG A 64 6.90 -2.51 -5.30
CA ARG A 64 7.73 -3.34 -4.41
C ARG A 64 8.99 -3.87 -5.08
N LEU A 65 8.89 -4.31 -6.33
CA LEU A 65 9.95 -5.01 -7.06
C LEU A 65 10.51 -4.15 -8.21
N ARG A 66 11.81 -4.29 -8.49
CA ARG A 66 12.48 -3.63 -9.62
C ARG A 66 11.81 -4.01 -10.95
N ALA A 67 11.67 -5.31 -11.24
CA ALA A 67 11.00 -5.79 -12.44
C ALA A 67 9.57 -5.22 -12.61
N ARG A 68 8.87 -4.98 -11.50
CA ARG A 68 7.54 -4.34 -11.54
C ARG A 68 7.62 -2.87 -11.94
N THR A 69 8.66 -2.14 -11.53
CA THR A 69 8.85 -0.75 -11.97
C THR A 69 9.07 -0.68 -13.47
N GLU A 70 9.88 -1.57 -14.01
CA GLU A 70 10.20 -1.64 -15.44
C GLU A 70 8.96 -2.03 -16.27
N SER A 71 8.31 -3.15 -15.94
CA SER A 71 7.12 -3.63 -16.66
C SER A 71 5.95 -2.65 -16.61
N LEU A 72 5.78 -1.94 -15.48
CA LEU A 72 4.73 -0.93 -15.36
C LEU A 72 5.06 0.31 -16.20
N ALA A 73 6.31 0.79 -16.21
CA ALA A 73 6.73 1.91 -17.05
C ALA A 73 6.49 1.61 -18.53
N GLU A 74 6.85 0.42 -19.00
CA GLU A 74 6.57 -0.01 -20.36
C GLU A 74 5.07 -0.03 -20.68
N ARG A 75 4.25 -0.55 -19.76
CA ARG A 75 2.80 -0.59 -19.95
C ARG A 75 2.18 0.79 -20.00
N LEU A 76 2.67 1.74 -19.18
CA LEU A 76 2.24 3.13 -19.20
C LEU A 76 2.62 3.81 -20.51
N ASN A 77 3.84 3.60 -21.01
CA ASN A 77 4.29 4.15 -22.29
C ASN A 77 3.45 3.61 -23.46
N ARG A 78 3.12 2.30 -23.48
CA ARG A 78 2.19 1.72 -24.48
C ARG A 78 0.79 2.32 -24.41
N ALA A 79 0.37 2.78 -23.23
CA ALA A 79 -0.91 3.46 -23.03
C ALA A 79 -0.83 4.99 -23.30
N GLY A 80 0.28 5.48 -23.89
CA GLY A 80 0.47 6.90 -24.21
C GLY A 80 0.78 7.79 -23.01
N ILE A 81 1.18 7.21 -21.86
CA ILE A 81 1.56 7.95 -20.65
C ILE A 81 3.09 7.90 -20.51
N PRO A 82 3.84 9.00 -20.79
CA PRO A 82 5.29 9.01 -20.71
C PRO A 82 5.78 8.65 -19.30
N ALA A 83 6.49 7.52 -19.18
CA ALA A 83 6.93 6.99 -17.90
C ALA A 83 8.34 6.41 -17.97
N ALA A 84 9.06 6.42 -16.84
CA ALA A 84 10.34 5.74 -16.69
C ALA A 84 10.45 5.03 -15.33
N ALA A 85 11.17 3.90 -15.31
CA ALA A 85 11.48 3.17 -14.09
C ALA A 85 12.64 3.82 -13.32
N TYR A 86 12.56 3.77 -11.98
CA TYR A 86 13.63 4.23 -11.10
C TYR A 86 13.83 3.27 -9.92
N HIS A 87 14.99 2.67 -9.84
CA HIS A 87 15.34 1.75 -8.75
C HIS A 87 16.85 1.68 -8.51
N ALA A 88 17.27 1.08 -7.42
CA ALA A 88 18.68 0.97 -7.04
C ALA A 88 19.53 0.08 -7.99
N GLY A 89 18.90 -0.69 -8.90
CA GLY A 89 19.59 -1.46 -9.93
C GLY A 89 20.08 -0.63 -11.10
N LEU A 90 19.55 0.57 -11.31
CA LEU A 90 20.03 1.52 -12.32
C LEU A 90 21.36 2.12 -11.88
N ASN A 91 22.27 2.36 -12.82
CA ASN A 91 23.50 3.08 -12.56
C ASN A 91 23.24 4.58 -12.26
N ARG A 92 24.26 5.32 -11.85
CA ARG A 92 24.12 6.72 -11.46
C ARG A 92 23.64 7.61 -12.61
N GLU A 93 24.13 7.36 -13.80
CA GLU A 93 23.80 8.14 -15.00
C GLU A 93 22.35 7.92 -15.44
N GLU A 94 21.92 6.68 -15.45
CA GLU A 94 20.53 6.31 -15.75
C GLU A 94 19.56 6.95 -14.76
N ARG A 95 19.86 6.89 -13.45
CA ARG A 95 19.06 7.56 -12.43
C ARG A 95 19.00 9.07 -12.65
N SER A 96 20.14 9.71 -12.99
CA SER A 96 20.21 11.13 -13.29
C SER A 96 19.35 11.48 -14.51
N ARG A 97 19.44 10.70 -15.59
CA ARG A 97 18.63 10.90 -16.80
C ARG A 97 17.14 10.84 -16.52
N VAL A 98 16.68 9.86 -15.73
CA VAL A 98 15.27 9.74 -15.34
C VAL A 98 14.81 10.96 -14.55
N VAL A 99 15.60 11.40 -13.56
CA VAL A 99 15.28 12.59 -12.76
C VAL A 99 15.20 13.84 -13.63
N GLN A 100 16.17 14.06 -14.53
CA GLN A 100 16.16 15.22 -15.43
C GLN A 100 14.98 15.19 -16.40
N ALA A 101 14.62 14.02 -16.93
CA ALA A 101 13.46 13.85 -17.79
C ALA A 101 12.14 14.14 -17.04
N TYR A 102 12.07 13.77 -15.75
CA TYR A 102 10.92 14.02 -14.91
C TYR A 102 10.80 15.51 -14.51
N LEU A 103 11.91 16.14 -14.15
CA LEU A 103 11.94 17.57 -13.84
C LEU A 103 11.54 18.42 -15.04
N SER A 104 12.08 18.11 -16.23
CA SER A 104 11.75 18.84 -17.49
C SER A 104 10.37 18.55 -18.05
N GLY A 105 9.60 17.62 -17.46
CA GLY A 105 8.28 17.23 -17.96
C GLY A 105 8.29 16.31 -19.20
N ARG A 106 9.48 15.85 -19.68
CA ARG A 106 9.57 14.87 -20.78
C ARG A 106 8.92 13.54 -20.42
N ILE A 107 8.97 13.14 -19.16
CA ILE A 107 8.17 12.06 -18.60
C ILE A 107 7.25 12.61 -17.54
N ARG A 108 6.05 12.07 -17.47
CA ARG A 108 5.02 12.46 -16.53
C ARG A 108 5.01 11.58 -15.29
N VAL A 109 5.39 10.30 -15.44
CA VAL A 109 5.28 9.29 -14.38
C VAL A 109 6.63 8.65 -14.12
N VAL A 110 6.99 8.56 -12.85
CA VAL A 110 8.09 7.70 -12.40
C VAL A 110 7.51 6.48 -11.69
N THR A 111 7.82 5.29 -12.19
CA THR A 111 7.56 4.01 -11.49
C THR A 111 8.79 3.65 -10.68
N ALA A 112 8.68 3.57 -9.36
CA ALA A 112 9.86 3.54 -8.51
C ALA A 112 9.75 2.54 -7.36
N THR A 113 10.90 2.03 -6.92
CA THR A 113 11.02 1.45 -5.58
C THR A 113 11.24 2.54 -4.53
N SER A 114 11.37 2.17 -3.25
CA SER A 114 11.69 3.11 -2.16
C SER A 114 12.98 3.93 -2.38
N ALA A 115 13.79 3.57 -3.37
CA ALA A 115 15.01 4.30 -3.73
C ALA A 115 14.75 5.71 -4.33
N PHE A 116 13.54 5.98 -4.86
CA PHE A 116 13.22 7.28 -5.45
C PHE A 116 12.99 8.34 -4.38
N GLY A 117 13.59 9.48 -4.57
CA GLY A 117 13.34 10.69 -3.77
C GLY A 117 14.27 10.88 -2.57
N MET A 118 15.30 10.04 -2.38
CA MET A 118 16.41 10.41 -1.51
C MET A 118 17.26 11.48 -2.22
N GLY A 119 17.23 12.72 -1.68
CA GLY A 119 18.01 13.83 -2.22
C GLY A 119 17.42 14.57 -3.42
N VAL A 120 16.17 14.28 -3.82
CA VAL A 120 15.46 15.00 -4.89
C VAL A 120 14.22 15.66 -4.30
N ASP A 121 14.14 16.99 -4.41
CA ASP A 121 12.95 17.76 -4.05
C ASP A 121 12.18 18.14 -5.33
N ILE A 122 10.96 17.65 -5.45
CA ILE A 122 10.06 17.87 -6.58
C ILE A 122 8.75 18.38 -6.00
N PRO A 123 8.49 19.69 -6.04
CA PRO A 123 7.36 20.27 -5.32
C PRO A 123 6.00 19.94 -5.97
N ASP A 124 5.95 19.79 -7.28
CA ASP A 124 4.75 19.75 -8.12
C ASP A 124 4.24 18.33 -8.44
N ILE A 125 4.52 17.35 -7.58
CA ILE A 125 3.94 16.01 -7.72
C ILE A 125 2.47 16.07 -7.32
N ARG A 126 1.56 15.74 -8.25
CA ARG A 126 0.10 15.77 -8.04
C ARG A 126 -0.48 14.43 -7.56
N LEU A 127 0.21 13.32 -7.83
CA LEU A 127 -0.32 12.00 -7.50
C LEU A 127 0.81 11.06 -7.06
N ILE A 128 0.65 10.50 -5.88
CA ILE A 128 1.43 9.34 -5.42
C ILE A 128 0.53 8.11 -5.43
N LEU A 129 1.01 7.05 -6.04
CA LEU A 129 0.35 5.75 -6.08
C LEU A 129 1.24 4.71 -5.39
N HIS A 130 0.63 3.86 -4.59
CA HIS A 130 1.28 2.64 -4.09
C HIS A 130 0.58 1.45 -4.74
N ASP A 131 1.30 0.63 -5.49
CA ASP A 131 0.75 -0.56 -6.16
C ASP A 131 0.67 -1.79 -5.25
N HIS A 132 0.99 -1.61 -3.97
CA HIS A 132 1.03 -2.66 -2.96
C HIS A 132 0.90 -2.08 -1.55
N LEU A 133 0.58 -2.93 -0.57
CA LEU A 133 0.61 -2.56 0.83
C LEU A 133 2.05 -2.24 1.28
N PRO A 134 2.31 -1.05 1.83
CA PRO A 134 3.58 -0.72 2.44
C PRO A 134 3.89 -1.63 3.63
N THR A 135 5.16 -1.82 3.93
CA THR A 135 5.57 -2.67 5.06
C THR A 135 5.32 -2.03 6.42
N ASN A 136 5.28 -0.70 6.47
CA ASN A 136 5.02 0.08 7.67
C ASN A 136 4.47 1.48 7.34
N MET A 137 3.93 2.16 8.35
CA MET A 137 3.34 3.50 8.21
C MET A 137 4.37 4.59 7.95
N ILE A 138 5.61 4.42 8.41
CA ILE A 138 6.68 5.42 8.22
C ILE A 138 7.02 5.53 6.73
N ASP A 139 7.25 4.40 6.06
CA ASP A 139 7.53 4.36 4.62
C ASP A 139 6.36 4.95 3.83
N TYR A 140 5.12 4.58 4.18
CA TYR A 140 3.93 5.12 3.53
C TYR A 140 3.86 6.64 3.60
N VAL A 141 4.03 7.20 4.80
CA VAL A 141 3.93 8.66 5.02
C VAL A 141 5.10 9.41 4.37
N GLN A 142 6.31 8.85 4.41
CA GLN A 142 7.46 9.45 3.72
C GLN A 142 7.29 9.47 2.20
N GLN A 143 6.72 8.41 1.63
CA GLN A 143 6.48 8.30 0.20
C GLN A 143 5.30 9.18 -0.23
N SER A 144 4.16 9.08 0.43
CA SER A 144 2.97 9.89 0.13
C SER A 144 3.22 11.40 0.35
N GLY A 145 3.98 11.74 1.39
CA GLY A 145 4.36 13.12 1.71
C GLY A 145 5.25 13.83 0.67
N ARG A 146 5.64 13.15 -0.41
CA ARG A 146 6.34 13.76 -1.54
C ARG A 146 5.41 14.54 -2.46
N ALA A 147 4.10 14.27 -2.43
CA ALA A 147 3.12 15.01 -3.22
C ALA A 147 2.80 16.38 -2.62
N GLY A 148 2.52 17.35 -3.48
CA GLY A 148 2.00 18.66 -3.13
C GLY A 148 2.90 19.45 -2.16
N ARG A 149 4.21 19.43 -2.31
CA ARG A 149 5.12 20.21 -1.47
C ARG A 149 5.05 21.72 -1.73
N ASP A 150 4.48 22.09 -2.87
CA ASP A 150 4.17 23.46 -3.25
C ASP A 150 2.88 24.01 -2.58
N GLY A 151 2.19 23.20 -1.78
CA GLY A 151 0.93 23.56 -1.14
C GLY A 151 -0.32 23.31 -1.98
N GLU A 152 -0.16 23.03 -3.27
CA GLU A 152 -1.26 22.74 -4.17
C GLU A 152 -1.90 21.37 -3.90
N THR A 153 -3.16 21.22 -4.29
CA THR A 153 -3.91 19.96 -4.11
C THR A 153 -3.19 18.78 -4.76
N ALA A 154 -2.99 17.73 -3.98
CA ALA A 154 -2.37 16.49 -4.42
C ALA A 154 -3.09 15.26 -3.84
N TYR A 155 -2.84 14.10 -4.42
CA TYR A 155 -3.53 12.86 -4.08
C TYR A 155 -2.52 11.76 -3.75
N ALA A 156 -2.86 10.96 -2.74
CA ALA A 156 -2.14 9.75 -2.39
C ALA A 156 -3.11 8.57 -2.42
N LEU A 157 -2.95 7.69 -3.41
CA LEU A 157 -3.78 6.50 -3.58
C LEU A 157 -2.99 5.24 -3.23
N LEU A 158 -3.44 4.53 -2.21
CA LEU A 158 -2.91 3.24 -1.84
C LEU A 158 -3.79 2.14 -2.43
N LEU A 159 -3.21 1.36 -3.32
CA LEU A 159 -3.82 0.15 -3.88
C LEU A 159 -3.28 -1.06 -3.16
N PHE A 160 -4.13 -2.02 -2.88
CA PHE A 160 -3.67 -3.32 -2.42
C PHE A 160 -4.52 -4.46 -2.99
N SER A 161 -3.87 -5.59 -3.16
CA SER A 161 -4.43 -6.74 -3.86
C SER A 161 -4.38 -8.01 -3.01
N PRO A 162 -5.12 -9.06 -3.40
CA PRO A 162 -4.98 -10.38 -2.81
C PRO A 162 -3.53 -10.86 -2.67
N ALA A 163 -2.70 -10.55 -3.67
CA ALA A 163 -1.29 -10.93 -3.68
C ALA A 163 -0.47 -10.32 -2.53
N ASP A 164 -0.89 -9.19 -1.95
CA ASP A 164 -0.19 -8.60 -0.79
C ASP A 164 -0.33 -9.47 0.45
N PHE A 165 -1.54 -10.00 0.70
CA PHE A 165 -1.82 -10.87 1.83
C PHE A 165 -1.15 -12.23 1.67
N LEU A 166 -1.23 -12.82 0.48
CA LEU A 166 -0.60 -14.11 0.15
C LEU A 166 0.92 -14.03 0.32
N ARG A 167 1.57 -12.98 -0.18
CA ARG A 167 3.00 -12.76 0.00
C ARG A 167 3.39 -12.65 1.47
N PHE A 168 2.62 -11.90 2.26
CA PHE A 168 2.88 -11.79 3.69
C PHE A 168 2.74 -13.15 4.39
N HIS A 169 1.67 -13.90 4.09
CA HIS A 169 1.46 -15.24 4.63
C HIS A 169 2.61 -16.19 4.25
N THR A 170 3.00 -16.22 2.96
CA THR A 170 4.13 -17.03 2.47
C THR A 170 5.42 -16.68 3.21
N ARG A 171 5.67 -15.40 3.46
CA ARG A 171 6.83 -14.96 4.26
C ARG A 171 6.79 -15.53 5.68
N CYS A 172 5.64 -15.54 6.32
CA CYS A 172 5.49 -16.17 7.64
C CYS A 172 5.78 -17.68 7.60
N GLN A 173 5.33 -18.39 6.55
CA GLN A 173 5.63 -19.81 6.38
C GLN A 173 7.14 -20.06 6.16
N GLN A 174 7.80 -19.24 5.35
CA GLN A 174 9.25 -19.31 5.15
C GLN A 174 10.01 -19.16 6.47
N ILE A 175 9.63 -18.19 7.31
CA ILE A 175 10.24 -18.03 8.65
C ILE A 175 10.04 -19.30 9.50
N ARG A 176 8.84 -19.92 9.45
CA ARG A 176 8.57 -21.17 10.18
C ARG A 176 9.47 -22.31 9.72
N VAL A 177 9.61 -22.49 8.42
CA VAL A 177 10.46 -23.54 7.83
C VAL A 177 11.93 -23.30 8.18
N GLN A 178 12.44 -22.09 7.98
CA GLN A 178 13.83 -21.74 8.26
C GLN A 178 14.23 -21.90 9.74
N HIS A 179 13.27 -21.69 10.64
CA HIS A 179 13.50 -21.76 12.08
C HIS A 179 12.72 -22.89 12.75
N LYS A 180 12.50 -24.03 12.05
CA LYS A 180 11.66 -25.16 12.50
C LYS A 180 11.93 -25.60 13.94
N HIS A 181 13.20 -25.65 14.35
CA HIS A 181 13.63 -26.10 15.68
C HIS A 181 13.82 -24.96 16.70
N ARG A 182 13.37 -23.72 16.37
CA ARG A 182 13.54 -22.53 17.23
C ARG A 182 12.22 -21.76 17.37
N PRO A 183 11.22 -22.30 18.09
CA PRO A 183 9.87 -21.74 18.14
C PRO A 183 9.80 -20.32 18.67
N PHE A 184 10.62 -19.96 19.66
CA PHE A 184 10.70 -18.58 20.16
C PHE A 184 11.25 -17.61 19.12
N THR A 185 12.27 -18.02 18.34
CA THR A 185 12.83 -17.23 17.25
C THR A 185 11.80 -17.04 16.14
N GLN A 186 11.08 -18.11 15.75
CA GLN A 186 9.98 -18.01 14.77
C GLN A 186 8.95 -16.98 15.21
N TYR A 187 8.47 -17.10 16.45
CA TYR A 187 7.47 -16.19 16.99
C TYR A 187 7.96 -14.73 16.97
N ALA A 188 9.18 -14.49 17.48
CA ALA A 188 9.76 -13.15 17.53
C ALA A 188 9.89 -12.51 16.12
N LEU A 189 10.38 -13.28 15.14
CA LEU A 189 10.54 -12.82 13.76
C LEU A 189 9.19 -12.56 13.09
N ILE A 190 8.21 -13.44 13.24
CA ILE A 190 6.87 -13.25 12.71
C ILE A 190 6.22 -12.02 13.34
N GLN A 191 6.33 -11.83 14.67
CA GLN A 191 5.78 -10.66 15.33
C GLN A 191 6.46 -9.36 14.90
N ARG A 192 7.76 -9.38 14.65
CA ARG A 192 8.52 -8.24 14.14
C ARG A 192 8.00 -7.75 12.78
N GLU A 193 7.61 -8.67 11.91
CA GLU A 193 7.02 -8.34 10.61
C GLU A 193 5.51 -8.05 10.71
N TRP A 194 4.78 -8.80 11.53
CA TRP A 194 3.32 -8.68 11.67
C TRP A 194 2.86 -7.37 12.30
N ARG A 195 3.52 -6.93 13.36
CA ARG A 195 3.09 -5.70 14.06
C ARG A 195 3.03 -4.46 13.17
N PRO A 196 4.08 -4.11 12.40
CA PRO A 196 4.01 -2.96 11.48
C PRO A 196 3.02 -3.18 10.35
N TYR A 197 2.96 -4.39 9.77
CA TYR A 197 2.02 -4.74 8.72
C TYR A 197 0.55 -4.63 9.20
N ARG A 198 0.25 -5.11 10.39
CA ARG A 198 -1.09 -4.99 11.00
C ARG A 198 -1.50 -3.53 11.22
N ARG A 199 -0.55 -2.64 11.53
CA ARG A 199 -0.83 -1.19 11.65
C ARG A 199 -1.26 -0.60 10.30
N VAL A 200 -0.60 -0.98 9.21
CA VAL A 200 -0.99 -0.57 7.86
C VAL A 200 -2.38 -1.11 7.51
N LEU A 201 -2.66 -2.37 7.83
CA LEU A 201 -4.00 -2.96 7.61
C LEU A 201 -5.09 -2.22 8.40
N ARG A 202 -4.84 -1.88 9.67
CA ARG A 202 -5.77 -1.07 10.47
C ARG A 202 -6.04 0.28 9.84
N PHE A 203 -4.99 0.94 9.38
CA PHE A 203 -5.12 2.19 8.65
C PHE A 203 -5.99 2.03 7.39
N CYS A 204 -5.74 1.01 6.58
CA CYS A 204 -6.48 0.78 5.34
C CYS A 204 -7.94 0.38 5.56
N LEU A 205 -8.21 -0.47 6.55
CA LEU A 205 -9.50 -1.16 6.68
C LEU A 205 -10.41 -0.56 7.75
N GLN A 206 -9.86 0.08 8.77
CA GLN A 206 -10.61 0.47 9.97
C GLN A 206 -10.53 1.96 10.31
N ALA A 207 -9.63 2.73 9.69
CA ALA A 207 -9.52 4.15 10.00
C ALA A 207 -10.78 4.91 9.55
N PRO A 208 -11.50 5.58 10.45
CA PRO A 208 -12.67 6.38 10.08
C PRO A 208 -12.29 7.64 9.29
N CYS A 209 -11.06 8.09 9.45
CA CYS A 209 -10.40 9.12 8.66
C CYS A 209 -8.95 8.74 8.43
N LEU A 210 -8.50 8.73 7.17
CA LEU A 210 -7.14 8.33 6.82
C LEU A 210 -6.10 9.35 7.31
N SER A 211 -6.36 10.65 7.21
CA SER A 211 -5.46 11.68 7.75
C SER A 211 -5.29 11.55 9.25
N GLN A 212 -6.40 11.36 9.98
CA GLN A 212 -6.38 11.11 11.42
C GLN A 212 -5.64 9.80 11.77
N GLY A 213 -5.82 8.75 10.96
CA GLY A 213 -5.09 7.48 11.11
C GLY A 213 -3.58 7.64 10.96
N ILE A 214 -3.13 8.53 10.05
CA ILE A 214 -1.73 8.90 9.91
C ILE A 214 -1.24 9.61 11.17
N SER A 215 -1.93 10.67 11.62
CA SER A 215 -1.56 11.42 12.83
C SER A 215 -1.44 10.51 14.04
N ALA A 216 -2.41 9.61 14.23
CA ALA A 216 -2.42 8.63 15.31
C ALA A 216 -1.22 7.65 15.25
N ALA A 217 -0.79 7.25 14.04
CA ALA A 217 0.38 6.37 13.87
C ALA A 217 1.68 7.01 14.38
N PHE A 218 1.75 8.35 14.38
CA PHE A 218 2.88 9.13 14.93
C PHE A 218 2.61 9.66 16.36
N GLY A 219 1.50 9.24 16.98
CA GLY A 219 1.13 9.65 18.34
C GLY A 219 0.64 11.09 18.45
N GLN A 220 0.14 11.64 17.34
CA GLN A 220 -0.51 12.95 17.27
C GLN A 220 -2.04 12.77 17.23
N GLN A 221 -2.77 13.79 17.66
CA GLN A 221 -4.22 13.87 17.53
C GLN A 221 -4.56 14.90 16.46
N SER A 222 -5.59 14.62 15.66
CA SER A 222 -6.11 15.52 14.66
C SER A 222 -7.62 15.36 14.50
N ALA A 223 -8.26 16.36 13.92
CA ALA A 223 -9.66 16.27 13.54
C ALA A 223 -9.85 15.45 12.25
N PRO A 224 -11.04 14.91 11.98
CA PRO A 224 -11.34 14.30 10.69
C PRO A 224 -11.16 15.29 9.54
N CYS A 225 -10.48 14.87 8.45
CA CYS A 225 -10.14 15.78 7.35
C CYS A 225 -11.31 16.08 6.39
N GLY A 226 -12.39 15.31 6.40
CA GLY A 226 -13.56 15.46 5.52
C GLY A 226 -13.32 15.11 4.03
N ASN A 227 -12.06 14.97 3.58
CA ASN A 227 -11.72 14.86 2.16
C ASN A 227 -11.10 13.52 1.73
N CYS A 228 -10.71 12.64 2.66
CA CYS A 228 -10.18 11.31 2.33
C CYS A 228 -11.29 10.32 1.94
N SER A 229 -10.91 9.19 1.34
CA SER A 229 -11.90 8.17 0.93
C SER A 229 -12.72 7.62 2.10
N ALA A 230 -12.15 7.48 3.29
CA ALA A 230 -12.88 7.02 4.46
C ALA A 230 -13.90 8.04 4.97
N CYS A 231 -13.59 9.34 4.97
CA CYS A 231 -14.55 10.39 5.33
C CYS A 231 -15.71 10.50 4.33
N ARG A 232 -15.44 10.30 3.02
CA ARG A 232 -16.45 10.43 1.96
C ARG A 232 -17.36 9.23 1.79
N SER A 233 -16.83 8.02 1.99
CA SER A 233 -17.51 6.76 1.68
C SER A 233 -17.59 5.80 2.88
N GLY A 234 -17.18 6.23 4.05
CA GLY A 234 -17.02 5.38 5.24
C GLY A 234 -15.75 4.53 5.20
N ALA A 235 -15.30 4.07 6.36
CA ALA A 235 -14.24 3.08 6.46
C ALA A 235 -14.69 1.75 5.83
N ILE A 236 -13.74 0.92 5.38
CA ILE A 236 -14.03 -0.43 4.89
C ILE A 236 -14.62 -1.29 6.01
N GLY A 237 -14.22 -1.02 7.28
CA GLY A 237 -14.83 -1.60 8.48
C GLY A 237 -14.51 -3.08 8.73
N LYS A 238 -13.64 -3.69 7.92
CA LYS A 238 -13.34 -5.12 8.01
C LYS A 238 -12.40 -5.44 9.18
N GLU A 239 -12.75 -6.45 9.96
CA GLU A 239 -11.85 -6.98 10.98
C GLU A 239 -10.58 -7.59 10.37
N ILE A 240 -9.48 -7.45 11.10
CA ILE A 240 -8.16 -7.95 10.68
C ILE A 240 -7.88 -9.26 11.40
N PRO A 241 -7.93 -10.39 10.69
CA PRO A 241 -7.64 -11.68 11.29
C PRO A 241 -6.15 -11.80 11.62
N ASN A 242 -5.81 -12.84 12.36
CA ASN A 242 -4.41 -13.15 12.63
C ASN A 242 -3.76 -13.89 11.44
N ILE A 243 -3.53 -13.15 10.34
CA ILE A 243 -2.99 -13.67 9.07
C ILE A 243 -1.81 -14.64 9.26
N PRO A 244 -0.84 -14.40 10.16
CA PRO A 244 0.24 -15.35 10.40
C PRO A 244 -0.23 -16.74 10.85
N ARG A 245 -1.38 -16.86 11.51
CA ARG A 245 -1.91 -18.13 12.03
C ARG A 245 -2.95 -18.78 11.12
N MET A 246 -3.40 -18.09 10.10
CA MET A 246 -4.37 -18.63 9.15
C MET A 246 -3.75 -19.73 8.27
N THR A 247 -4.54 -20.68 7.88
CA THR A 247 -4.27 -21.53 6.73
C THR A 247 -4.40 -20.70 5.44
N VAL A 248 -3.83 -21.18 4.34
CA VAL A 248 -3.98 -20.52 3.03
C VAL A 248 -5.45 -20.42 2.64
N GLN A 249 -6.23 -21.45 2.96
CA GLN A 249 -7.67 -21.53 2.67
C GLN A 249 -8.46 -20.47 3.44
N GLU A 250 -8.26 -20.34 4.75
CA GLU A 250 -8.92 -19.29 5.56
C GLU A 250 -8.54 -17.89 5.07
N LEU A 251 -7.26 -17.67 4.75
CA LEU A 251 -6.79 -16.41 4.20
C LEU A 251 -7.49 -16.10 2.87
N TYR A 252 -7.64 -17.09 2.01
CA TYR A 252 -8.29 -16.95 0.72
C TYR A 252 -9.76 -16.55 0.87
N CYS A 253 -10.50 -17.26 1.72
CA CYS A 253 -11.90 -16.95 2.04
C CYS A 253 -12.05 -15.52 2.59
N TRP A 254 -11.16 -15.10 3.49
CA TRP A 254 -11.19 -13.75 4.04
C TRP A 254 -10.91 -12.68 2.97
N ILE A 255 -9.94 -12.91 2.06
CA ILE A 255 -9.65 -11.99 0.95
C ILE A 255 -10.86 -11.85 0.03
N LEU A 256 -11.52 -12.96 -0.34
CA LEU A 256 -12.73 -12.92 -1.16
C LEU A 256 -13.85 -12.13 -0.48
N GLN A 257 -14.08 -12.35 0.82
CA GLN A 257 -15.05 -11.57 1.58
C GLN A 257 -14.71 -10.08 1.58
N LEU A 258 -13.43 -9.72 1.80
CA LEU A 258 -12.99 -8.32 1.76
C LEU A 258 -13.32 -7.65 0.42
N HIS A 259 -13.04 -8.33 -0.69
CA HIS A 259 -13.35 -7.80 -2.02
C HIS A 259 -14.85 -7.74 -2.30
N ARG A 260 -15.60 -8.73 -1.88
CA ARG A 260 -17.06 -8.73 -1.98
C ARG A 260 -17.68 -7.55 -1.25
N ASP A 261 -17.29 -7.36 0.00
CA ASP A 261 -17.83 -6.27 0.83
C ASP A 261 -17.49 -4.89 0.23
N GLU A 262 -16.30 -4.72 -0.34
CA GLU A 262 -15.90 -3.50 -1.02
C GLU A 262 -16.67 -3.28 -2.34
N LEU A 263 -16.93 -4.32 -3.11
CA LEU A 263 -17.74 -4.23 -4.32
C LEU A 263 -19.19 -3.85 -4.01
N HIS A 264 -19.79 -4.45 -2.96
CA HIS A 264 -21.14 -4.09 -2.49
C HIS A 264 -21.20 -2.65 -1.99
N ARG A 265 -20.19 -2.18 -1.25
CA ARG A 265 -20.10 -0.81 -0.76
C ARG A 265 -20.11 0.21 -1.93
N ARG A 266 -19.49 -0.14 -3.06
CA ARG A 266 -19.42 0.73 -4.25
C ARG A 266 -20.66 0.66 -5.12
N ASN A 267 -21.28 -0.51 -5.21
CA ASN A 267 -22.41 -0.78 -6.10
C ASN A 267 -23.52 -1.56 -5.34
N PRO A 268 -24.26 -0.92 -4.42
CA PRO A 268 -25.23 -1.62 -3.58
C PRO A 268 -26.37 -2.30 -4.36
N HIS A 269 -26.63 -1.86 -5.62
CA HIS A 269 -27.72 -2.38 -6.45
C HIS A 269 -27.31 -3.54 -7.41
N GLN A 270 -26.03 -3.94 -7.46
CA GLN A 270 -25.53 -4.93 -8.43
C GLN A 270 -25.08 -6.25 -7.79
N LYS A 271 -26.01 -7.01 -7.16
CA LYS A 271 -25.68 -8.31 -6.54
C LYS A 271 -25.10 -9.36 -7.52
N GLN A 272 -25.67 -9.51 -8.71
CA GLN A 272 -25.24 -10.53 -9.69
C GLN A 272 -23.90 -10.21 -10.35
N ALA A 273 -23.65 -8.93 -10.69
CA ALA A 273 -22.37 -8.49 -11.24
C ALA A 273 -21.22 -8.73 -10.25
N THR A 274 -21.49 -8.67 -8.93
CA THR A 274 -20.50 -8.89 -7.88
C THR A 274 -19.98 -10.34 -7.89
N ASN A 275 -20.82 -11.33 -8.16
CA ASN A 275 -20.41 -12.74 -8.21
C ASN A 275 -19.52 -13.05 -9.42
N ALA A 276 -19.79 -12.46 -10.58
CA ALA A 276 -18.92 -12.57 -11.76
C ALA A 276 -17.53 -11.95 -11.50
N GLN A 277 -17.49 -10.77 -10.91
CA GLN A 277 -16.26 -10.09 -10.53
C GLN A 277 -15.45 -10.85 -9.46
N LEU A 278 -16.12 -11.52 -8.51
CA LEU A 278 -15.45 -12.37 -7.52
C LEU A 278 -14.85 -13.63 -8.14
N ARG A 279 -15.51 -14.22 -9.16
CA ARG A 279 -14.95 -15.33 -9.93
C ARG A 279 -13.70 -14.91 -10.67
N GLU A 280 -13.75 -13.76 -11.36
CA GLU A 280 -12.59 -13.18 -12.05
C GLU A 280 -11.43 -12.89 -11.07
N ILE A 281 -11.72 -12.38 -9.86
CA ILE A 281 -10.72 -12.20 -8.79
C ILE A 281 -10.13 -13.56 -8.38
N ALA A 282 -10.97 -14.58 -8.18
CA ALA A 282 -10.52 -15.91 -7.80
C ALA A 282 -9.65 -16.58 -8.89
N GLU A 283 -9.97 -16.36 -10.16
CA GLU A 283 -9.20 -16.88 -11.31
C GLU A 283 -7.87 -16.14 -11.50
N THR A 284 -7.85 -14.81 -11.25
CA THR A 284 -6.61 -14.00 -11.31
C THR A 284 -5.70 -14.18 -10.09
N MET A 285 -6.22 -14.71 -8.99
CA MET A 285 -5.42 -15.13 -7.85
C MET A 285 -4.69 -16.42 -8.24
N GLN A 286 -3.55 -16.31 -8.94
CA GLN A 286 -2.67 -17.44 -9.24
C GLN A 286 -2.32 -18.14 -7.91
N LEU A 287 -2.96 -19.27 -7.66
CA LEU A 287 -2.58 -20.16 -6.57
C LEU A 287 -1.20 -20.73 -6.91
N PRO A 288 -0.27 -20.81 -5.94
CA PRO A 288 0.97 -21.57 -6.14
C PRO A 288 0.63 -22.98 -6.63
N ASP A 289 1.36 -23.46 -7.64
CA ASP A 289 1.10 -24.78 -8.30
C ASP A 289 1.15 -25.97 -7.34
N ASN A 290 1.67 -25.79 -6.13
CA ASN A 290 1.86 -26.80 -5.08
C ASN A 290 0.75 -26.79 -4.00
N LEU A 291 -0.33 -26.03 -4.17
CA LEU A 291 -1.48 -26.13 -3.26
C LEU A 291 -2.35 -27.33 -3.64
N PRO A 292 -2.72 -28.19 -2.68
CA PRO A 292 -3.58 -29.33 -2.98
C PRO A 292 -4.92 -28.84 -3.53
N GLY A 293 -5.18 -29.22 -4.78
CA GLY A 293 -6.47 -29.18 -5.44
C GLY A 293 -7.09 -27.82 -5.70
N ARG A 294 -6.88 -27.25 -6.91
CA ARG A 294 -7.77 -26.21 -7.46
C ARG A 294 -9.25 -26.55 -7.27
N GLU A 295 -9.60 -27.82 -7.31
CA GLU A 295 -10.95 -28.36 -7.16
C GLU A 295 -11.53 -28.18 -5.75
N THR A 296 -10.70 -28.08 -4.71
CA THR A 296 -11.16 -27.93 -3.33
C THR A 296 -11.68 -26.52 -3.03
N TYR A 297 -11.36 -25.53 -3.85
CA TYR A 297 -11.76 -24.12 -3.64
C TYR A 297 -13.07 -23.77 -4.37
N PHE A 298 -13.45 -24.50 -5.40
CA PHE A 298 -14.71 -24.33 -6.11
C PHE A 298 -15.97 -24.57 -5.26
N PRO A 299 -16.02 -25.50 -4.29
CA PRO A 299 -17.19 -25.65 -3.40
C PRO A 299 -17.46 -24.42 -2.54
N TYR A 300 -16.41 -23.67 -2.14
CA TYR A 300 -16.58 -22.44 -1.36
C TYR A 300 -17.14 -21.29 -2.20
N LEU A 301 -16.81 -21.22 -3.48
CA LEU A 301 -17.48 -20.31 -4.43
C LEU A 301 -18.97 -20.68 -4.59
N ARG A 302 -19.32 -21.97 -4.55
CA ARG A 302 -20.73 -22.42 -4.56
C ARG A 302 -21.46 -22.11 -3.25
N ALA A 303 -20.82 -22.23 -2.10
CA ALA A 303 -21.40 -21.85 -0.81
C ALA A 303 -21.71 -20.35 -0.73
N PHE A 304 -20.95 -19.50 -1.42
CA PHE A 304 -21.27 -18.07 -1.58
C PHE A 304 -22.44 -17.82 -2.55
N GLN A 305 -22.83 -18.80 -3.37
CA GLN A 305 -23.98 -18.70 -4.28
C GLN A 305 -25.30 -19.12 -3.61
N SER A 306 -25.26 -19.85 -2.51
CA SER A 306 -26.42 -20.46 -1.88
C SER A 306 -26.95 -19.75 -0.64
N HIS A 307 -26.38 -18.62 -0.24
CA HIS A 307 -26.97 -17.77 0.79
C HIS A 307 -27.52 -16.49 0.16
N PRO A 308 -28.84 -16.22 0.36
CA PRO A 308 -29.54 -15.06 -0.16
C PRO A 308 -29.02 -13.72 0.38
#